data_39844db7418f9ce2f8d06474a2093d9d
#
_entry.id   39844db7418f9ce2f8d06474a2093d9d
#
_cell.length_a   1.000
_cell.length_b   1.000
_cell.length_c   1.000
_cell.angle_alpha   90.00
_cell.angle_beta   90.00
_cell.angle_gamma   90.00
#
_symmetry.space_group_name_H-M   'P 1'
#
loop_
_entity.id
_entity.type
_entity.pdbx_description
1 polymer ?
#
loop_
_entity_poly.entity_id
_entity_poly.type
_entity_poly.pdbx_seq_one_letter_code
_entity_poly.pdbx_strand_id
1 'polypeptide(L)'
;MHFSDQFLDEVVARNDIADVVSSYVTLTRKGGNLFGLCPFHNEKTPSFSVAPDKQIYHCFGCKKGGGVINFIMEIEGLSFPEAVEFLAKRLSLIHIS
;
A
#
# COMPACT_ATOMS: atom_id res chain seq x y z
N MET A 1 3.31 -11.85 -18.18
CA MET A 1 4.29 -10.76 -18.08
C MET A 1 5.27 -11.04 -16.96
N HIS A 2 6.52 -10.70 -17.18
CA HIS A 2 7.59 -11.07 -16.26
C HIS A 2 8.41 -9.85 -15.86
N PHE A 3 8.57 -9.64 -14.57
CA PHE A 3 9.36 -8.51 -14.04
C PHE A 3 10.63 -9.05 -13.39
N SER A 4 11.74 -8.34 -13.53
CA SER A 4 12.96 -8.70 -12.84
C SER A 4 12.82 -8.35 -11.36
N ASP A 5 13.55 -9.07 -10.50
CA ASP A 5 13.55 -8.79 -9.07
C ASP A 5 14.03 -7.37 -8.79
N GLN A 6 15.01 -6.92 -9.54
CA GLN A 6 15.54 -5.57 -9.40
C GLN A 6 14.48 -4.51 -9.71
N PHE A 7 13.67 -4.73 -10.74
CA PHE A 7 12.60 -3.82 -11.08
C PHE A 7 11.54 -3.77 -9.98
N LEU A 8 11.16 -4.94 -9.47
CA LEU A 8 10.17 -5.03 -8.40
C LEU A 8 10.67 -4.32 -7.13
N ASP A 9 11.93 -4.54 -6.77
CA ASP A 9 12.52 -3.89 -5.62
C ASP A 9 12.50 -2.37 -5.76
N GLU A 10 12.80 -1.88 -6.95
CA GLU A 10 12.79 -0.44 -7.20
C GLU A 10 11.39 0.14 -7.13
N VAL A 11 10.40 -0.54 -7.70
CA VAL A 11 9.01 -0.09 -7.63
C VAL A 11 8.55 0.00 -6.17
N VAL A 12 8.86 -1.02 -5.38
CA VAL A 12 8.48 -1.03 -3.97
C VAL A 12 9.23 0.05 -3.19
N ALA A 13 10.54 0.19 -3.45
CA ALA A 13 11.35 1.17 -2.72
C ALA A 13 10.92 2.61 -2.99
N ARG A 14 10.44 2.89 -4.20
CA ARG A 14 10.01 4.24 -4.58
C ARG A 14 8.55 4.54 -4.23
N ASN A 15 7.79 3.53 -3.84
CA ASN A 15 6.40 3.70 -3.43
C ASN A 15 6.29 3.40 -1.94
N ASP A 16 6.55 4.40 -1.11
CA ASP A 16 6.41 4.25 0.33
C ASP A 16 4.97 3.84 0.66
N ILE A 17 4.80 2.78 1.43
CA ILE A 17 3.48 2.24 1.71
C ILE A 17 2.60 3.26 2.45
N ALA A 18 3.18 4.05 3.33
CA ALA A 18 2.40 5.07 4.05
C ALA A 18 1.85 6.12 3.09
N ASP A 19 2.64 6.54 2.10
CA ASP A 19 2.19 7.50 1.10
C ASP A 19 1.09 6.91 0.22
N VAL A 20 1.28 5.68 -0.22
CA VAL A 20 0.29 5.02 -1.08
C VAL A 20 -1.02 4.82 -0.33
N VAL A 21 -0.95 4.28 0.87
CA VAL A 21 -2.15 4.01 1.66
C VAL A 21 -2.88 5.31 2.03
N SER A 22 -2.14 6.37 2.33
CA SER A 22 -2.78 7.63 2.72
C SER A 22 -3.56 8.28 1.59
N SER A 23 -3.35 7.85 0.35
CA SER A 23 -4.18 8.29 -0.78
C SER A 23 -5.59 7.70 -0.73
N TYR A 24 -5.79 6.63 0.02
CA TYR A 24 -7.08 5.93 0.13
C TYR A 24 -7.68 6.02 1.53
N VAL A 25 -6.85 6.13 2.54
CA VAL A 25 -7.25 6.04 3.94
C VAL A 25 -6.62 7.17 4.72
N THR A 26 -7.39 7.82 5.57
CA THR A 26 -6.85 8.82 6.49
C THR A 26 -6.11 8.10 7.60
N LEU A 27 -4.82 8.36 7.72
CA LEU A 27 -3.97 7.69 8.72
C LEU A 27 -3.56 8.66 9.82
N THR A 28 -3.50 8.16 11.04
CA THR A 28 -3.04 8.89 12.22
C THR A 28 -1.83 8.20 12.79
N ARG A 29 -0.76 8.95 13.02
CA ARG A 29 0.46 8.39 13.57
C ARG A 29 0.33 8.17 15.07
N LYS A 30 0.71 6.97 15.53
CA LYS A 30 0.79 6.64 16.94
C LYS A 30 2.04 5.80 17.16
N GLY A 31 3.02 6.36 17.85
CA GLY A 31 4.30 5.70 18.01
C GLY A 31 4.99 5.56 16.65
N GLY A 32 5.48 4.38 16.34
CA GLY A 32 6.16 4.11 15.09
C GLY A 32 5.23 3.70 13.95
N ASN A 33 3.93 3.57 14.21
CA ASN A 33 2.97 3.08 13.23
C ASN A 33 1.90 4.11 12.92
N LEU A 34 1.16 3.83 11.84
CA LEU A 34 0.02 4.66 11.42
C LEU A 34 -1.25 3.81 11.52
N PHE A 35 -2.35 4.45 11.91
CA PHE A 35 -3.61 3.73 12.12
C PHE A 35 -4.76 4.46 11.43
N GLY A 36 -5.75 3.69 10.98
CA GLY A 36 -6.93 4.24 10.33
C GLY A 36 -8.02 3.20 10.20
N LEU A 37 -9.10 3.58 9.54
CA LEU A 37 -10.21 2.68 9.28
C LEU A 37 -9.86 1.80 8.08
N CYS A 38 -10.16 0.51 8.19
CA CYS A 38 -9.85 -0.42 7.11
C CYS A 38 -10.67 -0.11 5.85
N PRO A 39 -10.04 0.02 4.68
CA PRO A 39 -10.76 0.32 3.45
C PRO A 39 -11.43 -0.91 2.83
N PHE A 40 -11.15 -2.11 3.36
CA PHE A 40 -11.64 -3.35 2.79
C PHE A 40 -12.96 -3.82 3.39
N HIS A 41 -13.38 -3.21 4.49
CA HIS A 41 -14.67 -3.52 5.11
C HIS A 41 -15.11 -2.32 5.93
N ASN A 42 -16.42 -2.28 6.24
CA ASN A 42 -16.95 -1.22 7.07
C ASN A 42 -16.63 -1.47 8.52
N GLU A 43 -15.91 -0.53 9.12
CA GLU A 43 -15.55 -0.64 10.51
C GLU A 43 -15.44 0.76 11.10
N LYS A 44 -15.88 0.92 12.34
CA LYS A 44 -15.84 2.20 13.01
C LYS A 44 -14.61 2.36 13.89
N THR A 45 -13.92 1.25 14.16
CA THR A 45 -12.74 1.23 14.99
C THR A 45 -11.49 1.22 14.13
N PRO A 46 -10.47 2.03 14.44
CA PRO A 46 -9.24 2.04 13.62
C PRO A 46 -8.40 0.79 13.86
N SER A 47 -8.75 -0.26 13.12
CA SER A 47 -8.08 -1.55 13.20
C SER A 47 -7.06 -1.77 12.07
N PHE A 48 -6.95 -0.83 11.14
CA PHE A 48 -6.01 -0.92 10.04
C PHE A 48 -4.72 -0.22 10.42
N SER A 49 -3.59 -0.91 10.29
CA SER A 49 -2.30 -0.33 10.65
C SER A 49 -1.30 -0.42 9.51
N VAL A 50 -0.40 0.54 9.47
CA VAL A 50 0.71 0.57 8.51
C VAL A 50 2.00 0.73 9.30
N ALA A 51 2.97 -0.13 9.01
CA ALA A 51 4.30 -0.07 9.63
C ALA A 51 5.29 0.43 8.59
N PRO A 52 5.62 1.73 8.59
CA PRO A 52 6.51 2.29 7.57
C PRO A 52 7.91 1.67 7.61
N ASP A 53 8.40 1.33 8.79
CA ASP A 53 9.72 0.73 8.95
C ASP A 53 9.83 -0.60 8.20
N LYS A 54 8.73 -1.36 8.18
CA LYS A 54 8.70 -2.66 7.55
C LYS A 54 8.04 -2.63 6.18
N GLN A 55 7.44 -1.51 5.82
CA GLN A 55 6.73 -1.33 4.55
C GLN A 55 5.63 -2.37 4.38
N ILE A 56 4.84 -2.57 5.44
CA ILE A 56 3.71 -3.50 5.41
C ILE A 56 2.48 -2.84 6.04
N TYR A 57 1.31 -3.38 5.70
CA TYR A 57 0.07 -3.03 6.34
C TYR A 57 -0.57 -4.26 6.96
N HIS A 58 -1.45 -4.06 7.91
CA HIS A 58 -2.19 -5.16 8.52
C HIS A 58 -3.51 -4.63 9.08
N CYS A 59 -4.58 -5.35 8.83
CA CYS A 59 -5.88 -5.04 9.41
C CYS A 59 -6.22 -6.12 10.44
N PHE A 60 -6.36 -5.70 11.69
CA PHE A 60 -6.68 -6.63 12.77
C PHE A 60 -8.12 -7.14 12.68
N GLY A 61 -8.99 -6.40 12.00
CA GLY A 61 -10.38 -6.80 11.84
C GLY A 61 -10.57 -7.90 10.81
N CYS A 62 -10.08 -7.69 9.59
CA CYS A 62 -10.27 -8.67 8.51
C CYS A 62 -9.04 -9.52 8.25
N LYS A 63 -7.95 -9.26 8.97
CA LYS A 63 -6.72 -10.05 8.90
C LYS A 63 -6.01 -10.02 7.55
N LYS A 64 -6.29 -9.00 6.74
CA LYS A 64 -5.57 -8.78 5.50
C LYS A 64 -4.25 -8.07 5.83
N GLY A 65 -3.22 -8.36 5.05
CA GLY A 65 -1.93 -7.72 5.25
C GLY A 65 -0.98 -7.99 4.11
N GLY A 66 0.13 -7.27 4.10
CA GLY A 66 1.16 -7.44 3.08
C GLY A 66 1.87 -6.14 2.76
N GLY A 67 2.59 -6.12 1.65
CA GLY A 67 3.30 -4.94 1.19
C GLY A 67 2.46 -4.02 0.33
N VAL A 68 3.11 -3.03 -0.28
CA VAL A 68 2.42 -2.02 -1.07
C VAL A 68 1.75 -2.61 -2.32
N ILE A 69 2.40 -3.61 -2.94
CA ILE A 69 1.80 -4.25 -4.12
C ILE A 69 0.53 -5.00 -3.72
N ASN A 70 0.57 -5.72 -2.60
CA ASN A 70 -0.60 -6.42 -2.10
C ASN A 70 -1.74 -5.45 -1.79
N PHE A 71 -1.42 -4.29 -1.23
CA PHE A 71 -2.43 -3.29 -0.92
C PHE A 71 -3.14 -2.83 -2.19
N ILE A 72 -2.39 -2.52 -3.24
CA ILE A 72 -2.99 -2.07 -4.50
C ILE A 72 -3.80 -3.19 -5.16
N MET A 73 -3.32 -4.42 -5.10
CA MET A 73 -4.08 -5.56 -5.63
C MET A 73 -5.46 -5.66 -4.98
N GLU A 74 -5.50 -5.48 -3.66
CA GLU A 74 -6.75 -5.60 -2.91
C GLU A 74 -7.66 -4.39 -3.09
N ILE A 75 -7.10 -3.18 -3.03
CA ILE A 75 -7.94 -1.97 -3.05
C ILE A 75 -8.45 -1.65 -4.44
N GLU A 76 -7.67 -1.92 -5.48
CA GLU A 76 -8.03 -1.62 -6.85
C GLU A 76 -8.55 -2.84 -7.61
N GLY A 77 -8.49 -4.02 -6.99
CA GLY A 77 -8.95 -5.24 -7.63
C GLY A 77 -8.08 -5.63 -8.83
N LEU A 78 -6.78 -5.49 -8.70
CA LEU A 78 -5.85 -5.75 -9.79
C LEU A 78 -5.06 -7.04 -9.57
N SER A 79 -4.57 -7.62 -10.66
CA SER A 79 -3.64 -8.73 -10.58
C SER A 79 -2.26 -8.20 -10.18
N PHE A 80 -1.33 -9.11 -9.88
CA PHE A 80 0.02 -8.72 -9.50
C PHE A 80 0.70 -7.85 -10.57
N PRO A 81 0.77 -8.27 -11.85
CA PRO A 81 1.41 -7.42 -12.85
C PRO A 81 0.70 -6.09 -13.05
N GLU A 82 -0.63 -6.07 -12.95
CA GLU A 82 -1.38 -4.82 -13.06
C GLU A 82 -1.08 -3.88 -11.91
N ALA A 83 -0.94 -4.41 -10.70
CA ALA A 83 -0.62 -3.59 -9.54
C ALA A 83 0.79 -3.02 -9.66
N VAL A 84 1.74 -3.80 -10.15
CA VAL A 84 3.11 -3.31 -10.37
C VAL A 84 3.12 -2.19 -11.39
N GLU A 85 2.39 -2.34 -12.49
CA GLU A 85 2.28 -1.29 -13.50
C GLU A 85 1.62 -0.03 -12.95
N PHE A 86 0.59 -0.20 -12.13
CA PHE A 86 -0.09 0.92 -11.48
C PHE A 86 0.89 1.75 -10.67
N LEU A 87 1.69 1.09 -9.84
CA LEU A 87 2.67 1.76 -9.00
C LEU A 87 3.79 2.41 -9.82
N ALA A 88 4.22 1.75 -10.90
CA ALA A 88 5.24 2.31 -11.77
C ALA A 88 4.75 3.55 -12.48
N LYS A 89 3.51 3.54 -12.94
CA LYS A 89 2.91 4.70 -13.61
C LYS A 89 2.72 5.87 -12.64
N ARG A 90 2.43 5.57 -11.39
CA ARG A 90 2.31 6.59 -10.35
C ARG A 90 3.60 7.37 -10.23
N LEU A 91 4.74 6.69 -10.29
CA LEU A 91 6.04 7.34 -10.24
C LEU A 91 6.29 8.22 -11.45
N SER A 92 5.93 7.75 -12.63
CA SER A 92 6.08 8.53 -13.86
C SER A 92 5.28 9.81 -13.81
N LEU A 93 4.04 9.74 -13.30
CA LEU A 93 3.20 10.92 -13.15
C LEU A 93 3.82 11.94 -12.21
N ILE A 94 4.44 11.48 -11.14
CA ILE A 94 5.11 12.36 -10.19
C ILE A 94 6.29 13.07 -10.85
N HIS A 95 7.04 12.35 -11.67
CA HIS A 95 8.20 12.91 -12.35
C HIS A 95 7.84 13.93 -13.43
N ILE A 96 6.70 13.74 -14.06
CA ILE A 96 6.26 14.63 -15.13
C ILE A 96 5.76 15.95 -14.58
N SER A 97 5.12 15.90 -13.44
CA SER A 97 4.60 17.11 -12.81
C SER A 97 5.68 17.83 -12.01
#